data_f817e7d7f270d7f2bcd2e66261f19322
#
_entry.id   f817e7d7f270d7f2bcd2e66261f19322
#
_cell.length_a   1.000
_cell.length_b   1.000
_cell.length_c   1.000
_cell.angle_alpha   90.00
_cell.angle_beta   90.00
_cell.angle_gamma   90.00
#
_symmetry.space_group_name_H-M   'P 1'
#
loop_
_entity.id
_entity.type
_entity.pdbx_description
1 polymer ?
#
loop_
_entity_poly.entity_id
_entity_poly.type
_entity_poly.pdbx_seq_one_letter_code
_entity_poly.pdbx_strand_id
1 'polypeptide(L)'
;MKRILTILSVLLIAVGTVYAQGTMAQDANKWANEWKYAFSPEGRKSWKTEHTLRLRAGFFTEGVMFTSGIRIDKKRTLGLFAGLEDVWDDATPANIHSARLGVTFRRYWHLGDRKIFSFYSDLYAGAGYIYKVTSTETYSDKGDVLFVGGWQPGIRVRCYKNLHLFLGPTIATDCLGLHLGIGF
;
A
#
# COMPACT_ATOMS: atom_id res chain seq x y z
N MET A 1 -10.08 -23.51 3.51
CA MET A 1 -9.43 -22.20 3.47
C MET A 1 -8.06 -22.16 4.16
N LYS A 2 -7.86 -22.64 5.40
CA LYS A 2 -6.54 -22.64 6.09
C LYS A 2 -5.39 -23.26 5.27
N ARG A 3 -5.62 -24.37 4.57
CA ARG A 3 -4.59 -25.06 3.75
C ARG A 3 -4.11 -24.25 2.52
N ILE A 4 -4.99 -23.45 1.90
CA ILE A 4 -4.65 -22.63 0.74
C ILE A 4 -3.78 -21.44 1.19
N LEU A 5 -4.10 -20.84 2.34
CA LEU A 5 -3.30 -19.75 2.92
C LEU A 5 -1.88 -20.22 3.26
N THR A 6 -1.74 -21.42 3.82
CA THR A 6 -0.44 -22.01 4.16
C THR A 6 0.40 -22.29 2.90
N ILE A 7 -0.21 -22.79 1.83
CA ILE A 7 0.47 -23.05 0.55
C ILE A 7 0.92 -21.73 -0.10
N LEU A 8 0.07 -20.70 -0.09
CA LEU A 8 0.43 -19.37 -0.60
C LEU A 8 1.57 -18.73 0.20
N SER A 9 1.56 -18.86 1.52
CA SER A 9 2.62 -18.33 2.38
C SER A 9 3.95 -19.05 2.14
N VAL A 10 3.94 -20.37 1.98
CA VAL A 10 5.14 -21.16 1.68
C VAL A 10 5.68 -20.84 0.29
N LEU A 11 4.81 -20.65 -0.71
CA LEU A 11 5.21 -20.25 -2.06
C LEU A 11 5.81 -18.85 -2.10
N LEU A 12 5.25 -17.88 -1.37
CA LEU A 12 5.79 -16.52 -1.25
C LEU A 12 7.15 -16.51 -0.55
N ILE A 13 7.33 -17.32 0.49
CA ILE A 13 8.61 -17.47 1.19
C ILE A 13 9.63 -18.17 0.28
N ALA A 14 9.23 -19.22 -0.43
CA ALA A 14 10.14 -19.96 -1.33
C ALA A 14 10.58 -19.09 -2.53
N VAL A 15 9.68 -18.33 -3.15
CA VAL A 15 10.03 -17.39 -4.22
C VAL A 15 10.93 -16.26 -3.69
N GLY A 16 10.68 -15.77 -2.47
CA GLY A 16 11.53 -14.78 -1.81
C GLY A 16 12.95 -15.30 -1.53
N THR A 17 13.10 -16.54 -1.10
CA THR A 17 14.41 -17.14 -0.76
C THR A 17 15.24 -17.51 -1.99
N VAL A 18 14.64 -17.98 -3.08
CA VAL A 18 15.36 -18.31 -4.32
C VAL A 18 15.91 -17.05 -5.01
N TYR A 19 15.17 -15.94 -4.98
CA TYR A 19 15.68 -14.64 -5.46
C TYR A 19 16.79 -14.04 -4.57
N ALA A 20 16.86 -14.47 -3.32
CA ALA A 20 17.75 -13.89 -2.31
C ALA A 20 19.20 -14.45 -2.34
N GLN A 21 19.44 -15.64 -2.86
CA GLN A 21 20.74 -16.34 -2.69
C GLN A 21 21.82 -16.01 -3.74
N GLY A 22 21.50 -15.32 -4.84
CA GLY A 22 22.44 -15.13 -5.95
C GLY A 22 23.26 -13.84 -5.97
N THR A 23 22.78 -12.74 -5.34
CA THR A 23 23.36 -11.40 -5.57
C THR A 23 23.33 -10.47 -4.37
N MET A 24 23.02 -10.96 -3.17
CA MET A 24 22.69 -10.14 -2.01
C MET A 24 23.75 -9.11 -1.58
N ALA A 25 25.03 -9.44 -1.60
CA ALA A 25 26.05 -8.51 -1.09
C ALA A 25 26.33 -7.33 -2.05
N GLN A 26 26.36 -7.59 -3.36
CA GLN A 26 26.54 -6.53 -4.36
C GLN A 26 25.29 -5.66 -4.50
N ASP A 27 24.11 -6.26 -4.47
CA ASP A 27 22.84 -5.54 -4.53
C ASP A 27 22.58 -4.74 -3.25
N ALA A 28 22.96 -5.23 -2.08
CA ALA A 28 22.83 -4.49 -0.81
C ALA A 28 23.70 -3.22 -0.80
N ASN A 29 24.95 -3.29 -1.25
CA ASN A 29 25.83 -2.14 -1.34
C ASN A 29 25.33 -1.12 -2.38
N LYS A 30 24.86 -1.58 -3.53
CA LYS A 30 24.26 -0.73 -4.54
C LYS A 30 23.00 -0.04 -4.00
N TRP A 31 22.15 -0.79 -3.33
CA TRP A 31 20.93 -0.27 -2.72
C TRP A 31 21.23 0.76 -1.63
N ALA A 32 22.18 0.48 -0.74
CA ALA A 32 22.61 1.41 0.30
C ALA A 32 23.17 2.72 -0.30
N ASN A 33 23.97 2.64 -1.36
CA ASN A 33 24.51 3.80 -2.05
C ASN A 33 23.43 4.63 -2.75
N GLU A 34 22.44 3.97 -3.37
CA GLU A 34 21.28 4.67 -3.97
C GLU A 34 20.47 5.42 -2.91
N TRP A 35 20.26 4.84 -1.73
CA TRP A 35 19.58 5.51 -0.63
C TRP A 35 20.42 6.68 -0.08
N LYS A 36 21.72 6.46 0.15
CA LYS A 36 22.63 7.51 0.59
C LYS A 36 22.62 8.71 -0.38
N TYR A 37 22.64 8.45 -1.68
CA TYR A 37 22.54 9.51 -2.69
C TYR A 37 21.17 10.18 -2.66
N ALA A 38 20.08 9.43 -2.59
CA ALA A 38 18.73 9.99 -2.59
C ALA A 38 18.50 10.99 -1.45
N PHE A 39 19.13 10.79 -0.30
CA PHE A 39 19.05 11.69 0.86
C PHE A 39 20.19 12.69 0.95
N SER A 40 21.14 12.71 0.01
CA SER A 40 22.16 13.75 -0.08
C SER A 40 21.56 15.11 -0.45
N PRO A 41 22.26 16.24 -0.23
CA PRO A 41 21.81 17.55 -0.67
C PRO A 41 21.48 17.63 -2.17
N GLU A 42 22.29 16.94 -3.00
CA GLU A 42 22.11 16.87 -4.45
C GLU A 42 20.88 16.04 -4.83
N GLY A 43 20.73 14.87 -4.22
CA GLY A 43 19.58 13.97 -4.45
C GLY A 43 18.27 14.63 -4.10
N ARG A 44 18.22 15.37 -2.98
CA ARG A 44 17.01 16.06 -2.51
C ARG A 44 16.51 17.14 -3.50
N LYS A 45 17.37 17.73 -4.33
CA LYS A 45 16.95 18.67 -5.39
C LYS A 45 16.07 18.01 -6.45
N SER A 46 16.12 16.69 -6.57
CA SER A 46 15.30 15.93 -7.53
C SER A 46 13.96 15.46 -6.96
N TRP A 47 13.68 15.70 -5.69
CA TRP A 47 12.46 15.26 -5.04
C TRP A 47 11.23 15.93 -5.64
N LYS A 48 10.17 15.15 -5.80
CA LYS A 48 8.87 15.61 -6.28
C LYS A 48 7.79 15.09 -5.37
N THR A 49 6.77 15.89 -5.15
CA THR A 49 5.57 15.43 -4.45
C THR A 49 4.77 14.48 -5.33
N GLU A 50 4.10 13.55 -4.70
CA GLU A 50 3.17 12.64 -5.34
C GLU A 50 1.98 12.42 -4.41
N HIS A 51 0.78 12.64 -4.92
CA HIS A 51 -0.46 12.46 -4.19
C HIS A 51 -1.28 11.38 -4.88
N THR A 52 -1.96 10.54 -4.11
CA THR A 52 -2.91 9.58 -4.68
C THR A 52 -4.17 9.51 -3.84
N LEU A 53 -5.30 9.37 -4.51
CA LEU A 53 -6.58 9.06 -3.91
C LEU A 53 -7.02 7.70 -4.43
N ARG A 54 -7.33 6.76 -3.55
CA ARG A 54 -7.72 5.41 -3.89
C ARG A 54 -9.00 5.02 -3.21
N LEU A 55 -9.88 4.38 -3.95
CA LEU A 55 -11.00 3.63 -3.44
C LEU A 55 -10.55 2.18 -3.24
N ARG A 56 -10.97 1.57 -2.17
CA ARG A 56 -10.71 0.18 -1.82
C ARG A 56 -12.04 -0.54 -1.69
N ALA A 57 -12.13 -1.72 -2.25
CA ALA A 57 -13.28 -2.60 -2.12
C ALA A 57 -12.79 -4.02 -1.88
N GLY A 58 -13.19 -4.62 -0.79
CA GLY A 58 -12.86 -5.99 -0.39
C GLY A 58 -14.09 -6.81 -0.12
N PHE A 59 -13.90 -8.04 0.32
CA PHE A 59 -15.01 -8.95 0.63
C PHE A 59 -15.87 -8.43 1.79
N PHE A 60 -15.26 -7.78 2.77
CA PHE A 60 -15.93 -7.28 3.98
C PHE A 60 -15.53 -5.84 4.30
N THR A 61 -14.93 -5.13 3.34
CA THR A 61 -14.43 -3.78 3.60
C THR A 61 -14.59 -2.91 2.37
N GLU A 62 -14.91 -1.66 2.61
CA GLU A 62 -14.77 -0.60 1.62
C GLU A 62 -14.13 0.62 2.26
N GLY A 63 -13.48 1.44 1.47
CA GLY A 63 -12.83 2.61 2.02
C GLY A 63 -12.20 3.52 1.01
N VAL A 64 -11.74 4.64 1.51
CA VAL A 64 -10.99 5.63 0.76
C VAL A 64 -9.64 5.87 1.45
N MET A 65 -8.57 5.91 0.67
CA MET A 65 -7.23 6.19 1.16
C MET A 65 -6.58 7.29 0.32
N PHE A 66 -6.21 8.36 0.99
CA PHE A 66 -5.37 9.41 0.43
C PHE A 66 -3.92 9.16 0.84
N THR A 67 -2.98 9.28 -0.10
CA THR A 67 -1.56 9.26 0.22
C THR A 67 -0.90 10.54 -0.28
N SER A 68 0.01 11.08 0.53
CA SER A 68 0.85 12.22 0.17
C SER A 68 2.30 11.86 0.47
N GLY A 69 3.16 11.95 -0.52
CA GLY A 69 4.54 11.51 -0.37
C GLY A 69 5.53 12.27 -1.22
N ILE A 70 6.78 11.97 -0.98
CA ILE A 70 7.92 12.52 -1.70
C ILE A 70 8.52 11.39 -2.53
N ARG A 71 8.56 11.59 -3.83
CA ARG A 71 9.30 10.73 -4.75
C ARG A 71 10.77 11.04 -4.59
N ILE A 72 11.49 10.16 -3.90
CA ILE A 72 12.91 10.32 -3.58
C ILE A 72 13.82 10.01 -4.78
N ASP A 73 13.32 9.22 -5.73
CA ASP A 73 13.97 8.94 -7.00
C ASP A 73 12.96 8.51 -8.08
N LYS A 74 13.44 8.05 -9.23
CA LYS A 74 12.58 7.60 -10.34
C LYS A 74 11.73 6.37 -10.00
N LYS A 75 12.06 5.63 -8.94
CA LYS A 75 11.46 4.33 -8.61
C LYS A 75 10.78 4.29 -7.26
N ARG A 76 11.05 5.21 -6.33
CA ARG A 76 10.64 5.10 -4.92
C ARG A 76 9.95 6.37 -4.44
N THR A 77 8.86 6.19 -3.70
CA THR A 77 8.13 7.25 -2.99
C THR A 77 7.96 6.87 -1.53
N LEU A 78 8.28 7.78 -0.64
CA LEU A 78 7.97 7.70 0.79
C LEU A 78 6.88 8.70 1.11
N GLY A 79 5.91 8.32 1.93
CA GLY A 79 4.80 9.20 2.23
C GLY A 79 4.03 8.83 3.48
N LEU A 80 3.00 9.61 3.69
CA LEU A 80 1.97 9.37 4.69
C LEU A 80 0.68 8.97 3.99
N PHE A 81 -0.15 8.22 4.68
CA PHE A 81 -1.52 7.97 4.25
C PHE A 81 -2.50 8.37 5.35
N ALA A 82 -3.67 8.77 4.92
CA ALA A 82 -4.87 8.92 5.75
C ALA A 82 -6.05 8.28 5.03
N GLY A 83 -6.97 7.68 5.75
CA GLY A 83 -8.10 6.99 5.14
C GLY A 83 -9.26 6.81 6.08
N LEU A 84 -10.41 6.51 5.47
CA LEU A 84 -11.61 6.05 6.16
C LEU A 84 -11.93 4.66 5.60
N GLU A 85 -12.33 3.77 6.45
CA GLU A 85 -12.68 2.40 6.06
C GLU A 85 -13.84 1.88 6.88
N ASP A 86 -14.76 1.27 6.19
CA ASP A 86 -15.91 0.60 6.73
C ASP A 86 -15.69 -0.91 6.60
N VAL A 87 -15.85 -1.61 7.71
CA VAL A 87 -15.76 -3.07 7.77
C VAL A 87 -17.13 -3.59 8.20
N TRP A 88 -17.67 -4.54 7.46
CA TRP A 88 -18.88 -5.25 7.84
C TRP A 88 -18.59 -6.73 8.01
N ASP A 89 -19.26 -7.34 8.96
CA ASP A 89 -19.17 -8.76 9.22
C ASP A 89 -20.54 -9.41 8.94
N ASP A 90 -20.56 -10.35 8.00
CA ASP A 90 -21.78 -11.09 7.67
C ASP A 90 -22.24 -12.01 8.81
N ALA A 91 -21.34 -12.37 9.73
CA ALA A 91 -21.65 -13.26 10.87
C ALA A 91 -22.27 -12.49 12.04
N THR A 92 -21.93 -11.21 12.17
CA THR A 92 -22.52 -10.30 13.16
C THR A 92 -22.96 -9.04 12.43
N PRO A 93 -24.23 -8.57 12.57
CA PRO A 93 -24.71 -7.38 11.85
C PRO A 93 -24.08 -6.10 12.44
N ALA A 94 -22.76 -6.04 12.41
CA ALA A 94 -21.96 -4.94 12.91
C ALA A 94 -21.21 -4.27 11.75
N ASN A 95 -21.37 -2.95 11.61
CA ASN A 95 -20.54 -2.12 10.75
C ASN A 95 -19.56 -1.33 11.60
N ILE A 96 -18.26 -1.52 11.35
CA ILE A 96 -17.17 -0.85 12.06
C ILE A 96 -16.62 0.23 11.15
N HIS A 97 -16.68 1.48 11.62
CA HIS A 97 -16.14 2.63 10.91
C HIS A 97 -14.83 3.06 11.56
N SER A 98 -13.75 3.10 10.78
CA SER A 98 -12.42 3.47 11.28
C SER A 98 -11.79 4.60 10.47
N ALA A 99 -11.07 5.48 11.17
CA ALA A 99 -10.16 6.44 10.59
C ALA A 99 -8.72 5.92 10.71
N ARG A 100 -7.94 6.04 9.65
CA ARG A 100 -6.59 5.42 9.55
C ARG A 100 -5.55 6.45 9.20
N LEU A 101 -4.36 6.29 9.77
CA LEU A 101 -3.20 7.13 9.52
C LEU A 101 -1.92 6.31 9.60
N GLY A 102 -0.94 6.61 8.77
CA GLY A 102 0.35 5.92 8.82
C GLY A 102 1.30 6.34 7.72
N VAL A 103 2.28 5.48 7.51
CA VAL A 103 3.35 5.66 6.51
C VAL A 103 3.16 4.74 5.33
N THR A 104 3.65 5.15 4.16
CA THR A 104 3.62 4.34 2.95
C THR A 104 4.98 4.38 2.26
N PHE A 105 5.35 3.26 1.67
CA PHE A 105 6.51 3.09 0.81
C PHE A 105 6.08 2.49 -0.51
N ARG A 106 6.28 3.23 -1.60
CA ARG A 106 5.92 2.79 -2.95
C ARG A 106 7.14 2.62 -3.81
N ARG A 107 7.20 1.52 -4.54
CA ARG A 107 8.23 1.23 -5.54
C ARG A 107 7.59 1.07 -6.92
N TYR A 108 8.25 1.58 -7.94
CA TYR A 108 7.83 1.51 -9.34
C TYR A 108 8.80 0.73 -10.19
N TRP A 109 8.25 -0.03 -11.14
CA TRP A 109 8.97 -0.68 -12.24
C TRP A 109 8.34 -0.21 -13.55
N HIS A 110 9.06 0.61 -14.31
CA HIS A 110 8.57 1.16 -15.56
C HIS A 110 8.64 0.12 -16.67
N LEU A 111 7.59 0.05 -17.48
CA LEU A 111 7.49 -0.80 -18.65
C LEU A 111 7.67 0.04 -19.90
N GLY A 112 8.70 -0.31 -20.69
CA GLY A 112 9.03 0.37 -21.94
C GLY A 112 9.55 1.80 -21.78
N ASP A 113 10.03 2.36 -22.88
CA ASP A 113 10.70 3.67 -22.90
C ASP A 113 9.76 4.84 -22.66
N ARG A 114 8.50 4.73 -23.10
CA ARG A 114 7.50 5.80 -22.96
C ARG A 114 6.97 5.97 -21.55
N LYS A 115 7.24 5.04 -20.62
CA LYS A 115 6.81 5.09 -19.21
C LYS A 115 5.30 5.34 -19.01
N ILE A 116 4.49 4.92 -19.99
CA ILE A 116 3.04 5.03 -19.90
C ILE A 116 2.53 4.03 -18.87
N PHE A 117 3.05 2.81 -18.91
CA PHE A 117 2.72 1.74 -17.99
C PHE A 117 3.84 1.54 -16.98
N SER A 118 3.47 1.28 -15.74
CA SER A 118 4.41 0.91 -14.68
C SER A 118 3.72 -0.10 -13.77
N PHE A 119 4.43 -1.13 -13.36
CA PHE A 119 4.06 -1.87 -12.17
C PHE A 119 4.45 -1.05 -10.94
N TYR A 120 3.70 -1.22 -9.87
CA TYR A 120 4.06 -0.65 -8.58
C TYR A 120 3.76 -1.64 -7.45
N SER A 121 4.41 -1.42 -6.34
CA SER A 121 4.16 -2.10 -5.08
C SER A 121 4.14 -1.02 -4.01
N ASP A 122 3.04 -0.93 -3.28
CA ASP A 122 2.82 0.01 -2.19
C ASP A 122 2.68 -0.77 -0.88
N LEU A 123 3.61 -0.56 0.03
CA LEU A 123 3.55 -1.08 1.39
C LEU A 123 3.11 0.06 2.30
N TYR A 124 2.20 -0.22 3.22
CA TYR A 124 1.77 0.76 4.21
C TYR A 124 1.63 0.13 5.60
N ALA A 125 1.85 0.94 6.62
CA ALA A 125 1.68 0.56 8.01
C ALA A 125 1.30 1.77 8.86
N GLY A 126 0.43 1.55 9.85
CA GLY A 126 -0.04 2.64 10.70
C GLY A 126 -1.02 2.17 11.76
N ALA A 127 -1.83 3.11 12.21
CA ALA A 127 -2.87 2.90 13.19
C ALA A 127 -4.25 3.26 12.62
N GLY A 128 -5.26 2.52 13.03
CA GLY A 128 -6.66 2.81 12.82
C GLY A 128 -7.35 3.11 14.15
N TYR A 129 -8.25 4.08 14.15
CA TYR A 129 -9.08 4.42 15.29
C TYR A 129 -10.54 4.12 14.95
N ILE A 130 -11.20 3.28 15.74
CA ILE A 130 -12.60 2.94 15.59
C ILE A 130 -13.45 4.05 16.21
N TYR A 131 -14.05 4.88 15.37
CA TYR A 131 -14.84 6.01 15.86
C TYR A 131 -16.35 5.71 15.95
N LYS A 132 -16.83 4.68 15.23
CA LYS A 132 -18.24 4.30 15.25
C LYS A 132 -18.38 2.80 15.01
N VAL A 133 -19.22 2.16 15.82
CA VAL A 133 -19.70 0.80 15.63
C VAL A 133 -21.23 0.87 15.54
N THR A 134 -21.79 0.32 14.46
CA THR A 134 -23.23 0.21 14.29
C THR A 134 -23.57 -1.29 14.40
N SER A 135 -24.18 -1.70 15.48
CA SER A 135 -24.58 -3.08 15.75
C SER A 135 -25.96 -3.13 16.37
N THR A 136 -26.69 -4.20 16.16
CA THR A 136 -27.93 -4.52 16.87
C THR A 136 -27.66 -5.03 18.28
N GLU A 137 -26.44 -5.46 18.58
CA GLU A 137 -25.98 -5.89 19.89
C GLU A 137 -24.94 -4.90 20.44
N THR A 138 -24.82 -4.82 21.78
CA THR A 138 -23.93 -3.89 22.46
C THR A 138 -22.46 -4.28 22.26
N TYR A 139 -21.86 -3.90 21.14
CA TYR A 139 -20.44 -4.07 20.89
C TYR A 139 -19.64 -2.86 21.43
N SER A 140 -18.59 -3.13 22.18
CA SER A 140 -17.84 -2.16 22.98
C SER A 140 -16.53 -1.64 22.32
N ASP A 141 -16.30 -1.89 21.04
CA ASP A 141 -15.01 -1.61 20.39
C ASP A 141 -14.81 -0.15 19.95
N LYS A 142 -15.79 0.71 20.24
CA LYS A 142 -15.66 2.15 19.97
C LYS A 142 -14.56 2.75 20.84
N GLY A 143 -13.61 3.39 20.18
CA GLY A 143 -12.45 3.99 20.85
C GLY A 143 -11.18 3.15 20.78
N ASP A 144 -11.27 1.93 20.25
CA ASP A 144 -10.11 1.06 20.11
C ASP A 144 -9.17 1.53 18.99
N VAL A 145 -7.88 1.29 19.25
CA VAL A 145 -6.81 1.51 18.28
C VAL A 145 -6.33 0.17 17.76
N LEU A 146 -6.34 0.02 16.44
CA LEU A 146 -5.89 -1.20 15.78
C LEU A 146 -4.66 -0.93 14.91
N PHE A 147 -3.80 -1.93 14.76
CA PHE A 147 -2.74 -1.88 13.77
C PHE A 147 -3.34 -2.11 12.38
N VAL A 148 -2.97 -1.22 11.44
CA VAL A 148 -3.34 -1.35 10.04
C VAL A 148 -2.08 -1.44 9.19
N GLY A 149 -2.06 -2.39 8.28
CA GLY A 149 -0.94 -2.58 7.39
C GLY A 149 -1.30 -3.43 6.21
N GLY A 150 -0.59 -3.24 5.11
CA GLY A 150 -0.89 -4.00 3.92
C GLY A 150 0.03 -3.74 2.76
N TRP A 151 -0.25 -4.50 1.72
CA TRP A 151 0.44 -4.48 0.45
C TRP A 151 -0.55 -4.27 -0.69
N GLN A 152 -0.28 -3.29 -1.53
CA GLN A 152 -1.09 -2.94 -2.70
C GLN A 152 -0.21 -2.97 -3.95
N PRO A 153 0.05 -4.14 -4.54
CA PRO A 153 0.69 -4.23 -5.85
C PRO A 153 -0.31 -3.84 -6.94
N GLY A 154 0.20 -3.42 -8.10
CA GLY A 154 -0.70 -3.10 -9.18
C GLY A 154 -0.04 -2.48 -10.40
N ILE A 155 -0.89 -1.97 -11.28
CA ILE A 155 -0.51 -1.29 -12.52
C ILE A 155 -0.87 0.18 -12.38
N ARG A 156 0.09 1.04 -12.76
CA ARG A 156 -0.10 2.47 -12.92
C ARG A 156 -0.07 2.81 -14.40
N VAL A 157 -1.08 3.53 -14.86
CA VAL A 157 -1.19 4.03 -16.24
C VAL A 157 -1.14 5.55 -16.23
N ARG A 158 -0.22 6.15 -16.99
CA ARG A 158 -0.18 7.60 -17.18
C ARG A 158 -1.20 8.01 -18.23
N CYS A 159 -2.26 8.71 -17.81
CA CYS A 159 -3.34 9.16 -18.68
C CYS A 159 -3.04 10.52 -19.31
N TYR A 160 -2.52 11.46 -18.53
CA TYR A 160 -2.22 12.82 -19.01
C TYR A 160 -1.18 13.47 -18.11
N LYS A 161 -0.13 14.08 -18.70
CA LYS A 161 0.93 14.80 -17.95
C LYS A 161 1.31 14.09 -16.62
N ASN A 162 0.79 14.60 -15.50
CA ASN A 162 1.03 14.08 -14.16
C ASN A 162 -0.14 13.24 -13.63
N LEU A 163 -1.23 13.06 -14.39
CA LEU A 163 -2.37 12.28 -14.00
C LEU A 163 -2.14 10.79 -14.29
N HIS A 164 -2.30 9.99 -13.28
CA HIS A 164 -2.10 8.54 -13.33
C HIS A 164 -3.32 7.81 -12.77
N LEU A 165 -3.67 6.70 -13.38
CA LEU A 165 -4.60 5.71 -12.82
C LEU A 165 -3.81 4.60 -12.13
N PHE A 166 -4.33 4.12 -11.02
CA PHE A 166 -3.80 3.01 -10.22
C PHE A 166 -4.88 1.94 -10.10
N LEU A 167 -4.50 0.70 -10.36
CA LEU A 167 -5.40 -0.46 -10.22
C LEU A 167 -4.60 -1.66 -9.74
N GLY A 168 -5.15 -2.42 -8.80
CA GLY A 168 -4.52 -3.64 -8.35
C GLY A 168 -5.23 -4.30 -7.18
N PRO A 169 -4.75 -5.47 -6.74
CA PRO A 169 -5.22 -6.10 -5.52
C PRO A 169 -4.74 -5.34 -4.27
N THR A 170 -5.51 -5.49 -3.21
CA THR A 170 -5.17 -5.07 -1.85
C THR A 170 -5.09 -6.30 -0.96
N ILE A 171 -3.97 -6.47 -0.29
CA ILE A 171 -3.75 -7.53 0.71
C ILE A 171 -3.37 -6.80 2.00
N ALA A 172 -4.27 -6.78 2.96
CA ALA A 172 -4.11 -6.02 4.19
C ALA A 172 -4.50 -6.86 5.41
N THR A 173 -4.21 -6.36 6.58
CA THR A 173 -4.55 -7.02 7.85
C THR A 173 -6.03 -7.31 7.99
N ASP A 174 -6.86 -6.51 7.35
CA ASP A 174 -8.32 -6.51 7.45
C ASP A 174 -9.04 -6.49 6.09
N CYS A 175 -8.30 -6.51 4.99
CA CYS A 175 -8.88 -6.42 3.66
C CYS A 175 -8.16 -7.33 2.65
N LEU A 176 -8.91 -8.18 2.01
CA LEU A 176 -8.52 -8.82 0.77
C LEU A 176 -9.46 -8.33 -0.32
N GLY A 177 -8.97 -7.57 -1.29
CA GLY A 177 -9.83 -6.92 -2.27
C GLY A 177 -9.06 -6.27 -3.41
N LEU A 178 -9.67 -5.26 -3.99
CA LEU A 178 -9.13 -4.46 -5.08
C LEU A 178 -9.05 -3.00 -4.67
N HIS A 179 -8.18 -2.26 -5.32
CA HIS A 179 -8.17 -0.81 -5.25
C HIS A 179 -8.10 -0.18 -6.64
N LEU A 180 -8.77 0.94 -6.77
CA LEU A 180 -8.74 1.81 -7.93
C LEU A 180 -8.44 3.23 -7.46
N GLY A 181 -7.56 3.94 -8.15
CA GLY A 181 -7.23 5.30 -7.72
C GLY A 181 -6.66 6.17 -8.80
N ILE A 182 -6.54 7.44 -8.44
CA ILE A 182 -5.90 8.47 -9.24
C ILE A 182 -4.70 9.03 -8.48
N GLY A 183 -3.65 9.45 -9.24
CA GLY A 183 -2.49 10.11 -8.68
C GLY A 183 -2.06 11.30 -9.52
N PHE A 184 -1.46 12.29 -8.88
CA PHE A 184 -1.02 13.56 -9.48
C PHE A 184 0.17 14.16 -8.75
#